data_fd9e667435746909012c9beee8a23071
#
_entry.id   fd9e667435746909012c9beee8a23071
#
_cell.length_a   1.000
_cell.length_b   1.000
_cell.length_c   1.000
_cell.angle_alpha   90.00
_cell.angle_beta   90.00
_cell.angle_gamma   90.00
#
_symmetry.space_group_name_H-M   'P 1'
#
loop_
_entity.id
_entity.type
_entity.pdbx_description
1 polymer ?
#
loop_
_entity_poly.entity_id
_entity_poly.type
_entity_poly.pdbx_seq_one_letter_code
_entity_poly.pdbx_strand_id
1 'polypeptide(L)'
;MRVLLTGHQGYLGTVMAPVLRAAGHDVIGLDIGYFADCVLGPLPGDPPGIVADLREVTADRLAGFDAVIHLAALSNDPLGALAPRITHDINHHASVRLAELAKAAGVQRFLYASTCSVYGAAGDGLVGEDTPLHPLTPYAVSKVRVEDEVAALADDGFCPVFLRNATAFGFSPRLRADIVLNNLVGYAVLTGEVRVLSDGTPWRPLVHAADIATAFATCLTAPAARISARAYNIGDESNNLTVADIARAVVDAVPGSRLVIANETGPDPRSYRVDFTRARAELGYGAKWSIADGAAELYREYTARGLTADDFATRFTRLARLRELTTAGVIDDSLRRVAVGA
;
A
#
# COMPACT_ATOMS: atom_id res chain seq x y z
N MET A 1 20.70 2.02 -9.97
CA MET A 1 20.75 1.08 -8.82
C MET A 1 20.06 -0.20 -9.19
N ARG A 2 20.52 -1.32 -8.69
CA ARG A 2 19.83 -2.60 -8.74
C ARG A 2 18.91 -2.71 -7.51
N VAL A 3 17.60 -2.77 -7.73
CA VAL A 3 16.57 -2.63 -6.70
C VAL A 3 15.77 -3.91 -6.58
N LEU A 4 15.68 -4.49 -5.39
CA LEU A 4 14.71 -5.54 -5.08
C LEU A 4 13.38 -4.90 -4.66
N LEU A 5 12.32 -5.18 -5.42
CA LEU A 5 10.97 -4.72 -5.13
C LEU A 5 10.12 -5.89 -4.61
N THR A 6 9.92 -5.98 -3.29
CA THR A 6 9.05 -7.01 -2.73
C THR A 6 7.58 -6.59 -2.87
N GLY A 7 6.69 -7.53 -3.11
CA GLY A 7 5.28 -7.22 -3.37
C GLY A 7 5.03 -6.63 -4.78
N HIS A 8 5.92 -6.90 -5.74
CA HIS A 8 5.85 -6.33 -7.09
C HIS A 8 4.60 -6.76 -7.87
N GLN A 9 4.01 -7.90 -7.55
CA GLN A 9 2.75 -8.39 -8.13
C GLN A 9 1.51 -7.95 -7.32
N GLY A 10 1.67 -6.97 -6.45
CA GLY A 10 0.58 -6.30 -5.75
C GLY A 10 0.13 -5.03 -6.45
N TYR A 11 -0.86 -4.35 -5.85
CA TYR A 11 -1.45 -3.11 -6.34
C TYR A 11 -0.40 -1.99 -6.53
N LEU A 12 0.37 -1.65 -5.50
CA LEU A 12 1.41 -0.62 -5.58
C LEU A 12 2.60 -1.08 -6.41
N GLY A 13 3.02 -2.33 -6.27
CA GLY A 13 4.19 -2.86 -6.97
C GLY A 13 4.05 -2.81 -8.49
N THR A 14 2.83 -3.08 -9.01
CA THR A 14 2.51 -3.01 -10.44
C THR A 14 2.62 -1.58 -11.01
N VAL A 15 2.30 -0.56 -10.19
CA VAL A 15 2.45 0.86 -10.57
C VAL A 15 3.90 1.33 -10.38
N MET A 16 4.57 0.86 -9.33
CA MET A 16 5.91 1.33 -8.96
C MET A 16 7.01 0.79 -9.90
N ALA A 17 6.94 -0.46 -10.31
CA ALA A 17 7.98 -1.07 -11.12
C ALA A 17 8.28 -0.29 -12.43
N PRO A 18 7.29 0.14 -13.25
CA PRO A 18 7.56 0.95 -14.42
C PRO A 18 8.12 2.34 -14.08
N VAL A 19 7.69 2.97 -12.98
CA VAL A 19 8.23 4.28 -12.53
C VAL A 19 9.72 4.16 -12.19
N LEU A 20 10.10 3.13 -11.45
CA LEU A 20 11.51 2.89 -11.10
C LEU A 20 12.38 2.58 -12.32
N ARG A 21 11.87 1.78 -13.26
CA ARG A 21 12.58 1.48 -14.52
C ARG A 21 12.75 2.73 -15.39
N ALA A 22 11.71 3.57 -15.47
CA ALA A 22 11.79 4.84 -16.19
C ALA A 22 12.80 5.81 -15.55
N ALA A 23 13.02 5.71 -14.23
CA ALA A 23 14.06 6.44 -13.52
C ALA A 23 15.48 5.82 -13.68
N GLY A 24 15.64 4.77 -14.50
CA GLY A 24 16.94 4.15 -14.81
C GLY A 24 17.40 3.10 -13.78
N HIS A 25 16.50 2.57 -12.94
CA HIS A 25 16.83 1.48 -12.01
C HIS A 25 16.63 0.11 -12.65
N ASP A 26 17.52 -0.83 -12.32
CA ASP A 26 17.37 -2.26 -12.63
C ASP A 26 16.50 -2.88 -11.52
N VAL A 27 15.25 -3.23 -11.85
CA VAL A 27 14.25 -3.69 -10.89
C VAL A 27 14.07 -5.19 -11.02
N ILE A 28 14.27 -5.89 -9.91
CA ILE A 28 13.95 -7.31 -9.74
C ILE A 28 12.82 -7.44 -8.72
N GLY A 29 11.79 -8.21 -9.05
CA GLY A 29 10.66 -8.42 -8.15
C GLY A 29 10.88 -9.59 -7.18
N LEU A 30 10.23 -9.56 -6.02
CA LEU A 30 10.02 -10.71 -5.15
C LEU A 30 8.56 -10.71 -4.69
N ASP A 31 7.84 -11.81 -4.92
CA ASP A 31 6.43 -11.92 -4.53
C ASP A 31 6.06 -13.40 -4.33
N ILE A 32 5.09 -13.67 -3.49
CA ILE A 32 4.53 -15.01 -3.34
C ILE A 32 3.47 -15.33 -4.41
N GLY A 33 2.95 -14.29 -5.09
CA GLY A 33 2.06 -14.40 -6.24
C GLY A 33 0.59 -14.68 -5.92
N TYR A 34 0.07 -14.33 -4.74
CA TYR A 34 -1.36 -14.51 -4.41
C TYR A 34 -2.30 -13.75 -5.34
N PHE A 35 -1.85 -12.61 -5.85
CA PHE A 35 -2.65 -11.69 -6.65
C PHE A 35 -2.09 -11.49 -8.07
N ALA A 36 -1.17 -12.36 -8.50
CA ALA A 36 -0.49 -12.24 -9.78
C ALA A 36 -1.45 -12.24 -10.97
N ASP A 37 -2.51 -13.04 -10.89
CA ASP A 37 -3.57 -13.22 -11.88
C ASP A 37 -4.80 -12.31 -11.67
N CYS A 38 -4.84 -11.53 -10.58
CA CYS A 38 -5.94 -10.60 -10.28
C CYS A 38 -5.78 -9.31 -11.11
N VAL A 39 -5.96 -9.39 -12.42
CA VAL A 39 -5.63 -8.34 -13.38
C VAL A 39 -6.87 -7.83 -14.09
N LEU A 40 -7.04 -6.50 -14.14
CA LEU A 40 -8.04 -5.79 -14.94
C LEU A 40 -7.33 -5.10 -16.12
N GLY A 41 -7.42 -5.71 -17.29
CA GLY A 41 -6.79 -5.23 -18.53
C GLY A 41 -5.28 -5.56 -18.64
N PRO A 42 -4.55 -4.97 -19.60
CA PRO A 42 -3.17 -5.30 -19.85
C PRO A 42 -2.22 -4.84 -18.74
N LEU A 43 -1.21 -5.67 -18.44
CA LEU A 43 -0.12 -5.31 -17.54
C LEU A 43 0.97 -4.51 -18.27
N PRO A 44 1.63 -3.56 -17.59
CA PRO A 44 2.78 -2.83 -18.15
C PRO A 44 4.06 -3.69 -18.29
N GLY A 45 3.97 -4.97 -18.00
CA GLY A 45 5.09 -5.92 -17.91
C GLY A 45 5.71 -5.93 -16.51
N ASP A 46 5.64 -7.09 -15.85
CA ASP A 46 6.34 -7.30 -14.58
C ASP A 46 7.86 -7.23 -14.79
N PRO A 47 8.64 -6.76 -13.80
CA PRO A 47 10.08 -6.97 -13.81
C PRO A 47 10.39 -8.47 -13.70
N PRO A 48 11.60 -8.92 -14.09
CA PRO A 48 12.08 -10.24 -13.71
C PRO A 48 11.87 -10.45 -12.23
N GLY A 49 11.41 -11.63 -11.82
CA GLY A 49 10.97 -11.80 -10.43
C GLY A 49 11.31 -13.16 -9.84
N ILE A 50 11.41 -13.16 -8.51
CA ILE A 50 11.60 -14.34 -7.67
C ILE A 50 10.24 -14.64 -7.04
N VAL A 51 9.72 -15.84 -7.26
CA VAL A 51 8.54 -16.33 -6.54
C VAL A 51 9.00 -16.93 -5.21
N ALA A 52 8.70 -16.26 -4.11
CA ALA A 52 9.10 -16.71 -2.77
C ALA A 52 8.18 -16.17 -1.69
N ASP A 53 8.03 -16.93 -0.61
CA ASP A 53 7.47 -16.44 0.64
C ASP A 53 8.52 -15.55 1.33
N LEU A 54 8.10 -14.36 1.78
CA LEU A 54 8.96 -13.42 2.50
C LEU A 54 9.61 -14.05 3.75
N ARG A 55 8.89 -14.94 4.40
CA ARG A 55 9.34 -15.68 5.59
C ARG A 55 10.49 -16.66 5.32
N GLU A 56 10.76 -16.96 4.05
CA GLU A 56 11.76 -17.98 3.61
C GLU A 56 12.93 -17.37 2.83
N VAL A 57 12.95 -16.04 2.68
CA VAL A 57 14.06 -15.35 1.98
C VAL A 57 15.36 -15.57 2.72
N THR A 58 16.44 -15.84 1.99
CA THR A 58 17.80 -16.08 2.49
C THR A 58 18.76 -14.97 2.04
N ALA A 59 19.90 -14.80 2.72
CA ALA A 59 20.85 -13.73 2.45
C ALA A 59 21.42 -13.76 1.04
N ASP A 60 21.65 -14.97 0.49
CA ASP A 60 22.15 -15.15 -0.88
C ASP A 60 21.20 -14.57 -1.95
N ARG A 61 19.89 -14.57 -1.67
CA ARG A 61 18.87 -13.94 -2.52
C ARG A 61 18.96 -12.42 -2.55
N LEU A 62 19.64 -11.80 -1.60
CA LEU A 62 19.80 -10.35 -1.45
C LEU A 62 21.16 -9.85 -1.93
N ALA A 63 22.07 -10.74 -2.28
CA ALA A 63 23.41 -10.37 -2.73
C ALA A 63 23.38 -9.58 -4.05
N GLY A 64 24.16 -8.48 -4.10
CA GLY A 64 24.31 -7.65 -5.29
C GLY A 64 23.17 -6.68 -5.56
N PHE A 65 22.22 -6.50 -4.64
CA PHE A 65 21.26 -5.39 -4.68
C PHE A 65 21.84 -4.16 -3.96
N ASP A 66 21.62 -2.99 -4.56
CA ASP A 66 21.95 -1.70 -3.93
C ASP A 66 20.88 -1.25 -2.95
N ALA A 67 19.61 -1.61 -3.25
CA ALA A 67 18.46 -1.19 -2.46
C ALA A 67 17.36 -2.25 -2.41
N VAL A 68 16.61 -2.25 -1.32
CA VAL A 68 15.33 -2.98 -1.17
C VAL A 68 14.20 -1.96 -1.02
N ILE A 69 13.16 -2.10 -1.83
CA ILE A 69 11.86 -1.45 -1.61
C ILE A 69 10.91 -2.54 -1.12
N HIS A 70 10.45 -2.40 0.13
CA HIS A 70 9.66 -3.42 0.80
C HIS A 70 8.18 -3.02 0.88
N LEU A 71 7.36 -3.56 -0.05
CA LEU A 71 5.91 -3.38 -0.11
C LEU A 71 5.14 -4.63 0.35
N ALA A 72 5.76 -5.81 0.33
CA ALA A 72 5.08 -7.07 0.63
C ALA A 72 4.52 -7.07 2.06
N ALA A 73 3.21 -7.25 2.18
CA ALA A 73 2.51 -7.28 3.45
C ALA A 73 1.05 -7.78 3.26
N LEU A 74 0.42 -8.22 4.33
CA LEU A 74 -1.03 -8.24 4.45
C LEU A 74 -1.49 -6.80 4.70
N SER A 75 -1.94 -6.12 3.65
CA SER A 75 -1.89 -4.66 3.53
C SER A 75 -3.20 -3.95 3.86
N ASN A 76 -4.07 -4.53 4.67
CA ASN A 76 -5.26 -3.86 5.18
C ASN A 76 -5.72 -4.40 6.54
N ASP A 77 -6.54 -3.62 7.24
CA ASP A 77 -7.02 -3.97 8.57
C ASP A 77 -7.93 -5.21 8.59
N PRO A 78 -8.86 -5.42 7.62
CA PRO A 78 -9.66 -6.64 7.58
C PRO A 78 -8.84 -7.94 7.48
N LEU A 79 -7.75 -7.93 6.69
CA LEU A 79 -6.81 -9.05 6.63
C LEU A 79 -6.05 -9.22 7.95
N GLY A 80 -5.57 -8.09 8.50
CA GLY A 80 -4.85 -8.07 9.77
C GLY A 80 -5.68 -8.58 10.95
N ALA A 81 -6.96 -8.22 11.00
CA ALA A 81 -7.88 -8.64 12.06
C ALA A 81 -8.31 -10.11 11.93
N LEU A 82 -8.37 -10.65 10.71
CA LEU A 82 -8.75 -12.04 10.48
C LEU A 82 -7.80 -13.03 11.16
N ALA A 83 -6.50 -12.76 11.09
CA ALA A 83 -5.46 -13.61 11.64
C ALA A 83 -4.29 -12.78 12.21
N PRO A 84 -4.42 -12.20 13.41
CA PRO A 84 -3.41 -11.30 13.98
C PRO A 84 -2.02 -11.95 14.08
N ARG A 85 -1.94 -13.24 14.43
CA ARG A 85 -0.69 -13.99 14.51
C ARG A 85 0.02 -14.05 13.14
N ILE A 86 -0.69 -14.38 12.08
CA ILE A 86 -0.14 -14.47 10.72
C ILE A 86 0.28 -13.08 10.22
N THR A 87 -0.49 -12.06 10.59
CA THR A 87 -0.14 -10.67 10.30
C THR A 87 1.18 -10.29 10.94
N HIS A 88 1.40 -10.65 12.20
CA HIS A 88 2.69 -10.41 12.85
C HIS A 88 3.83 -11.23 12.21
N ASP A 89 3.60 -12.48 11.87
CA ASP A 89 4.62 -13.32 11.20
C ASP A 89 5.08 -12.72 9.86
N ILE A 90 4.12 -12.27 9.04
CA ILE A 90 4.43 -11.75 7.69
C ILE A 90 4.85 -10.28 7.75
N ASN A 91 4.06 -9.42 8.41
CA ASN A 91 4.27 -7.98 8.34
C ASN A 91 5.34 -7.48 9.30
N HIS A 92 5.58 -8.17 10.41
CA HIS A 92 6.56 -7.76 11.42
C HIS A 92 7.82 -8.64 11.33
N HIS A 93 7.76 -9.89 11.79
CA HIS A 93 8.95 -10.72 11.93
C HIS A 93 9.68 -10.94 10.60
N ALA A 94 8.95 -11.25 9.53
CA ALA A 94 9.60 -11.45 8.22
C ALA A 94 10.15 -10.14 7.64
N SER A 95 9.53 -8.98 7.92
CA SER A 95 10.03 -7.68 7.46
C SER A 95 11.30 -7.26 8.17
N VAL A 96 11.37 -7.43 9.49
CA VAL A 96 12.58 -7.15 10.28
C VAL A 96 13.72 -8.08 9.83
N ARG A 97 13.43 -9.38 9.74
CA ARG A 97 14.40 -10.36 9.24
C ARG A 97 14.89 -10.02 7.82
N LEU A 98 14.01 -9.55 6.93
CA LEU A 98 14.43 -9.10 5.59
C LEU A 98 15.42 -7.93 5.67
N ALA A 99 15.17 -6.95 6.55
CA ALA A 99 16.07 -5.82 6.73
C ALA A 99 17.44 -6.24 7.29
N GLU A 100 17.46 -7.15 8.27
CA GLU A 100 18.70 -7.71 8.82
C GLU A 100 19.51 -8.47 7.76
N LEU A 101 18.84 -9.29 6.96
CA LEU A 101 19.48 -10.03 5.87
C LEU A 101 19.95 -9.09 4.76
N ALA A 102 19.20 -8.03 4.44
CA ALA A 102 19.60 -7.01 3.47
C ALA A 102 20.86 -6.30 3.94
N LYS A 103 20.90 -5.86 5.19
CA LYS A 103 22.09 -5.26 5.79
C LYS A 103 23.30 -6.21 5.73
N ALA A 104 23.14 -7.47 6.14
CA ALA A 104 24.19 -8.47 6.10
C ALA A 104 24.69 -8.78 4.68
N ALA A 105 23.83 -8.65 3.67
CA ALA A 105 24.17 -8.82 2.26
C ALA A 105 24.81 -7.58 1.61
N GLY A 106 24.99 -6.47 2.35
CA GLY A 106 25.62 -5.25 1.87
C GLY A 106 24.65 -4.31 1.12
N VAL A 107 23.34 -4.52 1.23
CA VAL A 107 22.34 -3.57 0.71
C VAL A 107 22.46 -2.26 1.46
N GLN A 108 22.57 -1.15 0.72
CA GLN A 108 22.80 0.17 1.32
C GLN A 108 21.51 0.91 1.69
N ARG A 109 20.38 0.63 1.01
CA ARG A 109 19.10 1.32 1.23
C ARG A 109 17.97 0.33 1.45
N PHE A 110 17.16 0.61 2.47
CA PHE A 110 15.97 -0.16 2.79
C PHE A 110 14.77 0.77 2.92
N LEU A 111 13.92 0.83 1.88
CA LEU A 111 12.76 1.70 1.86
C LEU A 111 11.51 0.89 2.24
N TYR A 112 10.90 1.22 3.36
CA TYR A 112 9.77 0.48 3.90
C TYR A 112 8.45 1.20 3.67
N ALA A 113 7.46 0.49 3.11
CA ALA A 113 6.09 0.98 2.98
C ALA A 113 5.37 0.88 4.34
N SER A 114 5.46 1.93 5.12
CA SER A 114 4.65 2.14 6.31
C SER A 114 3.31 2.80 5.96
N THR A 115 2.58 3.30 6.94
CA THR A 115 1.20 3.78 6.76
C THR A 115 0.87 4.89 7.75
N CYS A 116 0.06 5.88 7.35
CA CYS A 116 -0.51 6.86 8.28
C CYS A 116 -1.51 6.24 9.28
N SER A 117 -1.96 4.99 9.06
CA SER A 117 -2.80 4.27 10.06
C SER A 117 -2.11 4.09 11.41
N VAL A 118 -0.79 4.28 11.51
CA VAL A 118 -0.02 4.25 12.76
C VAL A 118 -0.43 5.34 13.75
N TYR A 119 -1.05 6.43 13.25
CA TYR A 119 -1.55 7.53 14.09
C TYR A 119 -2.87 7.19 14.80
N GLY A 120 -3.65 6.22 14.32
CA GLY A 120 -4.91 5.78 14.95
C GLY A 120 -6.01 6.84 14.91
N ALA A 121 -6.56 7.18 16.08
CA ALA A 121 -7.55 8.23 16.26
C ALA A 121 -6.87 9.46 16.88
N ALA A 122 -6.51 10.44 16.07
CA ALA A 122 -5.64 11.55 16.50
C ALA A 122 -6.40 12.86 16.82
N GLY A 123 -7.73 12.83 16.95
CA GLY A 123 -8.54 14.02 17.20
C GLY A 123 -8.61 14.98 16.00
N ASP A 124 -8.84 16.27 16.27
CA ASP A 124 -9.14 17.27 15.22
C ASP A 124 -7.89 17.96 14.63
N GLY A 125 -6.70 17.71 15.17
CA GLY A 125 -5.44 18.31 14.71
C GLY A 125 -4.84 17.62 13.48
N LEU A 126 -3.86 18.31 12.85
CA LEU A 126 -2.94 17.68 11.90
C LEU A 126 -1.91 16.86 12.66
N VAL A 127 -1.64 15.63 12.21
CA VAL A 127 -0.57 14.79 12.77
C VAL A 127 0.62 14.77 11.84
N GLY A 128 1.78 15.10 12.38
CA GLY A 128 3.08 14.99 11.71
C GLY A 128 3.88 13.79 12.19
N GLU A 129 5.07 13.60 11.64
CA GLU A 129 5.91 12.42 11.93
C GLU A 129 6.41 12.36 13.38
N ASP A 130 6.43 13.49 14.08
CA ASP A 130 6.83 13.57 15.49
C ASP A 130 5.65 13.36 16.47
N THR A 131 4.43 13.23 15.94
CA THR A 131 3.26 12.91 16.76
C THR A 131 3.37 11.49 17.32
N PRO A 132 3.07 11.25 18.61
CA PRO A 132 3.05 9.92 19.18
C PRO A 132 2.16 8.96 18.39
N LEU A 133 2.63 7.73 18.18
CA LEU A 133 1.90 6.72 17.42
C LEU A 133 0.93 5.96 18.33
N HIS A 134 -0.31 5.80 17.85
CA HIS A 134 -1.40 5.11 18.56
C HIS A 134 -2.05 4.05 17.66
N PRO A 135 -1.32 2.99 17.26
CA PRO A 135 -1.85 1.99 16.33
C PRO A 135 -3.01 1.21 16.96
N LEU A 136 -4.16 1.15 16.27
CA LEU A 136 -5.38 0.52 16.77
C LEU A 136 -5.61 -0.90 16.26
N THR A 137 -4.87 -1.33 15.24
CA THR A 137 -5.09 -2.61 14.56
C THR A 137 -3.81 -3.45 14.52
N PRO A 138 -3.90 -4.79 14.42
CA PRO A 138 -2.72 -5.65 14.25
C PRO A 138 -1.84 -5.23 13.06
N TYR A 139 -2.46 -4.74 11.99
CA TYR A 139 -1.75 -4.19 10.83
C TYR A 139 -0.92 -2.97 11.22
N ALA A 140 -1.54 -1.95 11.83
CA ALA A 140 -0.84 -0.72 12.23
C ALA A 140 0.24 -1.01 13.30
N VAL A 141 -0.04 -1.88 14.28
CA VAL A 141 0.94 -2.32 15.29
C VAL A 141 2.14 -2.99 14.62
N SER A 142 1.92 -3.86 13.63
CA SER A 142 3.03 -4.50 12.91
C SER A 142 3.92 -3.48 12.19
N LYS A 143 3.33 -2.41 11.63
CA LYS A 143 4.06 -1.36 10.94
C LYS A 143 4.94 -0.56 11.90
N VAL A 144 4.42 -0.16 13.06
CA VAL A 144 5.19 0.56 14.11
C VAL A 144 6.39 -0.27 14.57
N ARG A 145 6.18 -1.56 14.88
CA ARG A 145 7.28 -2.44 15.32
C ARG A 145 8.40 -2.55 14.29
N VAL A 146 8.06 -2.64 13.00
CA VAL A 146 9.09 -2.66 11.94
C VAL A 146 9.82 -1.32 11.87
N GLU A 147 9.13 -0.18 11.98
CA GLU A 147 9.82 1.12 12.03
C GLU A 147 10.83 1.17 13.18
N ASP A 148 10.44 0.78 14.39
CA ASP A 148 11.29 0.82 15.58
C ASP A 148 12.50 -0.11 15.45
N GLU A 149 12.28 -1.38 15.09
CA GLU A 149 13.35 -2.38 15.04
C GLU A 149 14.29 -2.18 13.85
N VAL A 150 13.77 -1.76 12.70
CA VAL A 150 14.59 -1.52 11.50
C VAL A 150 15.34 -0.18 11.59
N ALA A 151 14.78 0.84 12.27
CA ALA A 151 15.50 2.08 12.55
C ALA A 151 16.78 1.83 13.37
N ALA A 152 16.74 0.90 14.32
CA ALA A 152 17.88 0.50 15.13
C ALA A 152 19.01 -0.18 14.33
N LEU A 153 18.74 -0.64 13.10
CA LEU A 153 19.75 -1.22 12.21
C LEU A 153 20.56 -0.16 11.45
N ALA A 154 20.15 1.12 11.47
CA ALA A 154 20.82 2.19 10.72
C ALA A 154 22.29 2.36 11.14
N ASP A 155 23.17 2.49 10.15
CA ASP A 155 24.57 2.85 10.31
C ASP A 155 25.12 3.49 9.01
N ASP A 156 26.42 3.72 8.93
CA ASP A 156 27.06 4.33 7.77
C ASP A 156 26.91 3.51 6.47
N GLY A 157 26.66 2.20 6.58
CA GLY A 157 26.49 1.27 5.45
C GLY A 157 25.03 0.91 5.16
N PHE A 158 24.08 1.22 6.05
CA PHE A 158 22.68 0.83 5.92
C PHE A 158 21.73 1.98 6.28
N CYS A 159 20.97 2.43 5.30
CA CYS A 159 20.06 3.57 5.38
C CYS A 159 18.60 3.08 5.27
N PRO A 160 17.92 2.73 6.37
CA PRO A 160 16.48 2.48 6.38
C PRO A 160 15.69 3.79 6.32
N VAL A 161 14.56 3.78 5.60
CA VAL A 161 13.64 4.92 5.48
C VAL A 161 12.21 4.41 5.51
N PHE A 162 11.33 5.11 6.22
CA PHE A 162 9.95 4.69 6.46
C PHE A 162 8.99 5.66 5.76
N LEU A 163 8.28 5.19 4.73
CA LEU A 163 7.28 5.99 4.04
C LEU A 163 5.89 5.67 4.61
N ARG A 164 5.38 6.53 5.49
CA ARG A 164 4.04 6.45 6.07
C ARG A 164 3.03 6.94 5.04
N ASN A 165 2.62 6.04 4.15
CA ASN A 165 1.69 6.38 3.09
C ASN A 165 0.31 6.69 3.65
N ALA A 166 -0.33 7.76 3.17
CA ALA A 166 -1.77 7.98 3.30
C ALA A 166 -2.53 6.84 2.60
N THR A 167 -3.85 6.78 2.72
CA THR A 167 -4.66 5.74 2.09
C THR A 167 -4.48 5.80 0.58
N ALA A 168 -3.96 4.73 0.00
CA ALA A 168 -3.69 4.67 -1.43
C ALA A 168 -4.99 4.69 -2.25
N PHE A 169 -4.96 5.33 -3.43
CA PHE A 169 -6.03 5.28 -4.43
C PHE A 169 -5.46 5.30 -5.86
N GLY A 170 -6.34 5.18 -6.85
CA GLY A 170 -6.01 5.28 -8.28
C GLY A 170 -5.97 3.92 -8.97
N PHE A 171 -5.83 3.94 -10.28
CA PHE A 171 -5.85 2.73 -11.07
C PHE A 171 -4.52 1.96 -10.98
N SER A 172 -4.64 0.67 -10.82
CA SER A 172 -3.58 -0.32 -11.06
C SER A 172 -4.19 -1.51 -11.77
N PRO A 173 -3.53 -2.09 -12.78
CA PRO A 173 -4.01 -3.33 -13.40
C PRO A 173 -4.25 -4.46 -12.37
N ARG A 174 -3.42 -4.56 -11.31
CA ARG A 174 -3.71 -5.41 -10.15
C ARG A 174 -4.55 -4.65 -9.14
N LEU A 175 -5.80 -4.43 -9.54
CA LEU A 175 -6.77 -3.61 -8.82
C LEU A 175 -6.96 -4.06 -7.37
N ARG A 176 -7.26 -3.07 -6.52
CA ARG A 176 -7.80 -3.25 -5.17
C ARG A 176 -9.17 -2.58 -5.05
N ALA A 177 -10.21 -3.40 -4.96
CA ALA A 177 -11.57 -2.95 -4.75
C ALA A 177 -11.88 -2.58 -3.29
N ASP A 178 -10.99 -2.93 -2.36
CA ASP A 178 -11.17 -2.80 -0.91
C ASP A 178 -10.55 -1.53 -0.30
N ILE A 179 -10.16 -0.54 -1.11
CA ILE A 179 -9.70 0.79 -0.66
C ILE A 179 -10.71 1.87 -1.04
N VAL A 180 -10.88 2.86 -0.17
CA VAL A 180 -12.06 3.73 -0.13
C VAL A 180 -12.46 4.36 -1.46
N LEU A 181 -11.57 5.09 -2.16
CA LEU A 181 -11.93 5.73 -3.42
C LEU A 181 -12.21 4.72 -4.52
N ASN A 182 -11.35 3.70 -4.65
CA ASN A 182 -11.50 2.63 -5.65
C ASN A 182 -12.82 1.88 -5.45
N ASN A 183 -13.21 1.67 -4.19
CA ASN A 183 -14.44 1.00 -3.82
C ASN A 183 -15.66 1.83 -4.22
N LEU A 184 -15.72 3.10 -3.84
CA LEU A 184 -16.83 3.99 -4.13
C LEU A 184 -17.03 4.18 -5.64
N VAL A 185 -15.94 4.38 -6.42
CA VAL A 185 -16.02 4.47 -7.88
C VAL A 185 -16.50 3.14 -8.49
N GLY A 186 -16.01 2.00 -7.98
CA GLY A 186 -16.44 0.70 -8.43
C GLY A 186 -17.95 0.48 -8.27
N TYR A 187 -18.49 0.76 -7.09
CA TYR A 187 -19.93 0.68 -6.86
C TYR A 187 -20.71 1.68 -7.72
N ALA A 188 -20.22 2.91 -7.86
CA ALA A 188 -20.85 3.90 -8.72
C ALA A 188 -20.97 3.42 -10.18
N VAL A 189 -19.91 2.82 -10.72
CA VAL A 189 -19.90 2.26 -12.10
C VAL A 189 -20.82 1.05 -12.23
N LEU A 190 -20.83 0.16 -11.25
CA LEU A 190 -21.54 -1.12 -11.32
C LEU A 190 -23.03 -1.02 -10.96
N THR A 191 -23.40 -0.09 -10.08
CA THR A 191 -24.76 -0.01 -9.50
C THR A 191 -25.43 1.36 -9.67
N GLY A 192 -24.68 2.39 -10.04
CA GLY A 192 -25.17 3.77 -10.04
C GLY A 192 -25.28 4.39 -8.63
N GLU A 193 -24.73 3.72 -7.59
CA GLU A 193 -24.81 4.23 -6.22
C GLU A 193 -23.41 4.43 -5.60
N VAL A 194 -23.23 5.58 -4.96
CA VAL A 194 -22.08 5.87 -4.08
C VAL A 194 -22.59 5.76 -2.65
N ARG A 195 -22.41 4.59 -2.04
CA ARG A 195 -22.95 4.30 -0.70
C ARG A 195 -21.89 4.51 0.37
N VAL A 196 -22.14 5.46 1.25
CA VAL A 196 -21.38 5.72 2.48
C VAL A 196 -22.13 5.08 3.65
N LEU A 197 -21.51 4.10 4.32
CA LEU A 197 -22.15 3.37 5.41
C LEU A 197 -22.24 4.22 6.68
N SER A 198 -21.18 4.99 7.00
CA SER A 198 -21.16 5.91 8.14
C SER A 198 -21.96 7.20 7.86
N ASP A 199 -21.91 8.13 8.79
CA ASP A 199 -22.42 9.51 8.62
C ASP A 199 -21.59 10.36 7.63
N GLY A 200 -20.43 9.85 7.20
CA GLY A 200 -19.52 10.51 6.27
C GLY A 200 -18.55 11.51 6.91
N THR A 201 -18.62 11.75 8.21
CA THR A 201 -17.78 12.74 8.92
C THR A 201 -16.30 12.33 9.13
N PRO A 202 -15.93 11.04 9.22
CA PRO A 202 -14.54 10.67 9.46
C PRO A 202 -13.59 11.18 8.38
N TRP A 203 -12.45 11.73 8.81
CA TRP A 203 -11.38 12.21 7.95
C TRP A 203 -10.48 11.06 7.48
N ARG A 204 -10.07 11.13 6.22
CA ARG A 204 -9.11 10.20 5.61
C ARG A 204 -8.10 10.99 4.78
N PRO A 205 -6.81 10.86 5.08
CA PRO A 205 -5.76 11.30 4.16
C PRO A 205 -5.63 10.29 3.02
N LEU A 206 -5.51 10.76 1.77
CA LEU A 206 -5.36 9.91 0.60
C LEU A 206 -4.15 10.30 -0.24
N VAL A 207 -3.61 9.32 -0.98
CA VAL A 207 -2.49 9.51 -1.91
C VAL A 207 -2.62 8.57 -3.11
N HIS A 208 -2.35 9.08 -4.31
CA HIS A 208 -2.40 8.29 -5.53
C HIS A 208 -1.22 7.29 -5.60
N ALA A 209 -1.45 6.10 -6.15
CA ALA A 209 -0.44 5.05 -6.27
C ALA A 209 0.81 5.50 -7.06
N ALA A 210 0.65 6.35 -8.09
CA ALA A 210 1.77 6.93 -8.84
C ALA A 210 2.59 7.93 -8.02
N ASP A 211 1.94 8.70 -7.14
CA ASP A 211 2.63 9.62 -6.22
C ASP A 211 3.41 8.84 -5.16
N ILE A 212 2.86 7.74 -4.64
CA ILE A 212 3.62 6.83 -3.76
C ILE A 212 4.87 6.32 -4.49
N ALA A 213 4.72 5.83 -5.72
CA ALA A 213 5.87 5.34 -6.51
C ALA A 213 6.94 6.42 -6.70
N THR A 214 6.52 7.67 -6.95
CA THR A 214 7.42 8.82 -7.08
C THR A 214 8.16 9.11 -5.75
N ALA A 215 7.49 9.03 -4.60
CA ALA A 215 8.13 9.22 -3.29
C ALA A 215 9.23 8.19 -3.04
N PHE A 216 8.97 6.91 -3.35
CA PHE A 216 9.98 5.85 -3.24
C PHE A 216 11.16 6.09 -4.18
N ALA A 217 10.91 6.46 -5.44
CA ALA A 217 11.97 6.80 -6.40
C ALA A 217 12.83 7.97 -5.91
N THR A 218 12.22 8.99 -5.31
CA THR A 218 12.93 10.14 -4.71
C THR A 218 13.83 9.68 -3.56
N CYS A 219 13.35 8.82 -2.66
CA CYS A 219 14.15 8.30 -1.55
C CYS A 219 15.33 7.43 -2.00
N LEU A 220 15.25 6.77 -3.16
CA LEU A 220 16.39 5.99 -3.69
C LEU A 220 17.61 6.88 -4.00
N THR A 221 17.42 8.13 -4.35
CA THR A 221 18.48 9.04 -4.77
C THR A 221 18.81 10.14 -3.75
N ALA A 222 17.98 10.32 -2.73
CA ALA A 222 18.21 11.30 -1.68
C ALA A 222 19.50 11.00 -0.88
N PRO A 223 20.24 12.01 -0.39
CA PRO A 223 21.43 11.79 0.43
C PRO A 223 21.12 10.98 1.69
N ALA A 224 21.81 9.86 1.91
CA ALA A 224 21.57 8.96 3.05
C ALA A 224 21.64 9.70 4.40
N ALA A 225 22.60 10.60 4.57
CA ALA A 225 22.75 11.40 5.79
C ALA A 225 21.51 12.27 6.15
N ARG A 226 20.62 12.54 5.18
CA ARG A 226 19.40 13.32 5.41
C ARG A 226 18.20 12.44 5.77
N ILE A 227 18.17 11.20 5.28
CA ILE A 227 16.96 10.38 5.32
C ILE A 227 17.08 9.11 6.16
N SER A 228 18.30 8.74 6.61
CA SER A 228 18.53 7.50 7.35
C SER A 228 17.75 7.48 8.68
N ALA A 229 17.07 6.38 8.93
CA ALA A 229 16.20 6.13 10.08
C ALA A 229 15.06 7.16 10.25
N ARG A 230 14.65 7.84 9.17
CA ARG A 230 13.56 8.84 9.22
C ARG A 230 12.27 8.31 8.64
N ALA A 231 11.17 8.78 9.23
CA ALA A 231 9.82 8.58 8.70
C ALA A 231 9.37 9.82 7.92
N TYR A 232 8.61 9.58 6.83
CA TYR A 232 7.98 10.61 6.02
C TYR A 232 6.53 10.27 5.76
N ASN A 233 5.62 11.18 6.06
CA ASN A 233 4.24 11.09 5.63
C ASN A 233 4.15 11.36 4.13
N ILE A 234 3.51 10.46 3.39
CA ILE A 234 3.40 10.53 1.93
C ILE A 234 1.96 10.77 1.53
N GLY A 235 1.70 11.94 0.95
CA GLY A 235 0.40 12.43 0.53
C GLY A 235 0.42 13.93 0.25
N ASP A 236 -0.75 14.56 0.30
CA ASP A 236 -0.92 16.00 0.19
C ASP A 236 -2.06 16.47 1.11
N GLU A 237 -1.91 17.66 1.68
CA GLU A 237 -2.90 18.24 2.61
C GLU A 237 -4.27 18.45 1.96
N SER A 238 -4.33 18.73 0.65
CA SER A 238 -5.57 18.90 -0.10
C SER A 238 -6.38 17.60 -0.22
N ASN A 239 -5.74 16.46 -0.02
CA ASN A 239 -6.35 15.14 -0.01
C ASN A 239 -6.66 14.63 1.43
N ASN A 240 -6.60 15.50 2.44
CA ASN A 240 -7.24 15.25 3.74
C ASN A 240 -8.74 15.58 3.60
N LEU A 241 -9.56 14.58 3.35
CA LEU A 241 -10.98 14.75 3.07
C LEU A 241 -11.85 13.93 4.02
N THR A 242 -13.09 14.39 4.25
CA THR A 242 -14.08 13.52 4.89
C THR A 242 -14.55 12.44 3.92
N VAL A 243 -15.06 11.34 4.46
CA VAL A 243 -15.64 10.26 3.63
C VAL A 243 -16.78 10.80 2.76
N ALA A 244 -17.56 11.78 3.27
CA ALA A 244 -18.61 12.42 2.50
C ALA A 244 -18.06 13.26 1.33
N ASP A 245 -16.93 13.98 1.52
CA ASP A 245 -16.30 14.76 0.44
C ASP A 245 -15.71 13.84 -0.64
N ILE A 246 -15.09 12.74 -0.24
CA ILE A 246 -14.63 11.70 -1.17
C ILE A 246 -15.81 11.17 -1.99
N ALA A 247 -16.92 10.85 -1.34
CA ALA A 247 -18.10 10.32 -2.02
C ALA A 247 -18.73 11.35 -2.99
N ARG A 248 -18.75 12.64 -2.65
CA ARG A 248 -19.20 13.71 -3.56
C ARG A 248 -18.31 13.79 -4.80
N ALA A 249 -16.97 13.75 -4.61
CA ALA A 249 -16.05 13.76 -5.74
C ALA A 249 -16.26 12.55 -6.69
N VAL A 250 -16.68 11.41 -6.16
CA VAL A 250 -17.05 10.23 -6.98
C VAL A 250 -18.34 10.50 -7.77
N VAL A 251 -19.38 11.08 -7.13
CA VAL A 251 -20.63 11.41 -7.83
C VAL A 251 -20.37 12.41 -8.97
N ASP A 252 -19.51 13.38 -8.74
CA ASP A 252 -19.15 14.38 -9.77
C ASP A 252 -18.37 13.73 -10.93
N ALA A 253 -17.57 12.70 -10.68
CA ALA A 253 -16.76 12.02 -11.68
C ALA A 253 -17.50 10.91 -12.45
N VAL A 254 -18.56 10.30 -11.87
CA VAL A 254 -19.28 9.15 -12.44
C VAL A 254 -20.70 9.58 -12.85
N PRO A 255 -20.94 9.84 -14.17
CA PRO A 255 -22.24 10.30 -14.64
C PRO A 255 -23.39 9.35 -14.28
N GLY A 256 -24.51 9.92 -13.80
CA GLY A 256 -25.72 9.17 -13.45
C GLY A 256 -25.65 8.44 -12.11
N SER A 257 -24.55 8.55 -11.37
CA SER A 257 -24.46 8.01 -10.00
C SER A 257 -25.14 8.94 -8.98
N ARG A 258 -25.52 8.37 -7.81
CA ARG A 258 -26.16 9.12 -6.72
C ARG A 258 -25.51 8.79 -5.38
N LEU A 259 -25.41 9.79 -4.51
CA LEU A 259 -24.90 9.60 -3.15
C LEU A 259 -26.02 9.05 -2.23
N VAL A 260 -25.66 8.02 -1.45
CA VAL A 260 -26.50 7.44 -0.38
C VAL A 260 -25.69 7.40 0.91
N ILE A 261 -26.07 8.20 1.91
CA ILE A 261 -25.48 8.16 3.26
C ILE A 261 -26.39 7.35 4.16
N ALA A 262 -25.91 6.18 4.62
CA ALA A 262 -26.72 5.22 5.37
C ALA A 262 -26.81 5.56 6.88
N ASN A 263 -25.91 6.38 7.42
CA ASN A 263 -25.80 6.71 8.84
C ASN A 263 -25.69 5.46 9.75
N GLU A 264 -25.11 4.40 9.27
CA GLU A 264 -24.81 3.21 10.07
C GLU A 264 -23.59 3.50 10.94
N THR A 265 -23.63 3.11 12.21
CA THR A 265 -22.44 3.17 13.07
C THR A 265 -21.45 2.11 12.63
N GLY A 266 -20.38 2.54 11.97
CA GLY A 266 -19.33 1.63 11.48
C GLY A 266 -18.30 1.27 12.57
N PRO A 267 -17.63 0.13 12.44
CA PRO A 267 -16.60 -0.31 13.39
C PRO A 267 -15.27 0.45 13.27
N ASP A 268 -15.10 1.34 12.30
CA ASP A 268 -13.82 2.02 12.03
C ASP A 268 -13.74 3.38 12.76
N PRO A 269 -13.10 3.42 13.96
CA PRO A 269 -13.01 4.63 14.78
C PRO A 269 -11.96 5.63 14.27
N ARG A 270 -11.22 5.31 13.22
CA ARG A 270 -10.15 6.16 12.73
C ARG A 270 -10.73 7.44 12.13
N SER A 271 -10.18 8.56 12.56
CA SER A 271 -10.43 9.89 11.98
C SER A 271 -9.19 10.72 12.26
N TYR A 272 -8.46 11.11 11.22
CA TYR A 272 -7.24 11.90 11.36
C TYR A 272 -6.89 12.63 10.06
N ARG A 273 -6.24 13.76 10.20
CA ARG A 273 -5.64 14.55 9.12
C ARG A 273 -4.14 14.54 9.27
N VAL A 274 -3.41 14.49 8.18
CA VAL A 274 -1.95 14.32 8.19
C VAL A 274 -1.27 15.55 7.61
N ASP A 275 -0.17 15.96 8.25
CA ASP A 275 0.78 16.96 7.76
C ASP A 275 1.82 16.27 6.87
N PHE A 276 1.98 16.77 5.65
CA PHE A 276 2.93 16.24 4.65
C PHE A 276 4.11 17.20 4.39
N THR A 277 4.27 18.22 5.22
CA THR A 277 5.27 19.28 5.04
C THR A 277 6.69 18.75 5.04
N ARG A 278 7.00 17.74 5.88
CA ARG A 278 8.35 17.18 6.01
C ARG A 278 8.84 16.59 4.68
N ALA A 279 8.04 15.76 4.02
CA ALA A 279 8.40 15.16 2.73
C ALA A 279 8.65 16.23 1.66
N ARG A 280 7.87 17.30 1.66
CA ARG A 280 8.05 18.44 0.74
C ARG A 280 9.35 19.19 1.02
N ALA A 281 9.60 19.52 2.28
CA ALA A 281 10.75 20.32 2.68
C ALA A 281 12.09 19.57 2.54
N GLU A 282 12.13 18.30 2.92
CA GLU A 282 13.39 17.54 3.00
C GLU A 282 13.68 16.70 1.75
N LEU A 283 12.64 16.20 1.08
CA LEU A 283 12.79 15.37 -0.11
C LEU A 283 12.51 16.12 -1.42
N GLY A 284 11.91 17.32 -1.35
CA GLY A 284 11.38 18.01 -2.53
C GLY A 284 10.21 17.25 -3.18
N TYR A 285 9.57 16.33 -2.43
CA TYR A 285 8.44 15.55 -2.89
C TYR A 285 7.13 16.34 -2.79
N GLY A 286 6.30 16.24 -3.82
CA GLY A 286 4.93 16.75 -3.81
C GLY A 286 4.03 15.82 -4.61
N ALA A 287 2.92 15.40 -4.00
CA ALA A 287 1.89 14.64 -4.70
C ALA A 287 1.23 15.52 -5.77
N LYS A 288 0.79 14.90 -6.87
CA LYS A 288 0.26 15.61 -8.05
C LYS A 288 -1.20 15.30 -8.32
N TRP A 289 -1.70 14.18 -7.80
CA TRP A 289 -3.04 13.70 -8.07
C TRP A 289 -4.03 14.18 -7.02
N SER A 290 -5.09 14.85 -7.45
CA SER A 290 -6.24 15.12 -6.61
C SER A 290 -7.19 13.91 -6.57
N ILE A 291 -8.11 13.92 -5.60
CA ILE A 291 -9.16 12.89 -5.52
C ILE A 291 -10.08 12.96 -6.75
N ALA A 292 -10.36 14.14 -7.27
CA ALA A 292 -11.17 14.31 -8.49
C ALA A 292 -10.48 13.67 -9.71
N ASP A 293 -9.17 13.89 -9.90
CA ASP A 293 -8.41 13.27 -10.98
C ASP A 293 -8.40 11.75 -10.85
N GLY A 294 -8.20 11.23 -9.63
CA GLY A 294 -8.21 9.79 -9.37
C GLY A 294 -9.58 9.15 -9.55
N ALA A 295 -10.66 9.82 -9.18
CA ALA A 295 -12.01 9.34 -9.42
C ALA A 295 -12.33 9.29 -10.93
N ALA A 296 -11.94 10.31 -11.68
CA ALA A 296 -12.09 10.34 -13.13
C ALA A 296 -11.22 9.28 -13.85
N GLU A 297 -9.99 9.06 -13.38
CA GLU A 297 -9.13 7.97 -13.85
C GLU A 297 -9.80 6.61 -13.63
N LEU A 298 -10.23 6.32 -12.42
CA LEU A 298 -10.86 5.04 -12.07
C LEU A 298 -12.15 4.81 -12.88
N TYR A 299 -13.00 5.82 -13.04
CA TYR A 299 -14.20 5.73 -13.86
C TYR A 299 -13.87 5.34 -15.29
N ARG A 300 -12.93 6.05 -15.92
CA ARG A 300 -12.47 5.77 -17.29
C ARG A 300 -11.91 4.35 -17.43
N GLU A 301 -11.01 3.95 -16.52
CA GLU A 301 -10.34 2.65 -16.59
C GLU A 301 -11.31 1.49 -16.32
N TYR A 302 -12.20 1.63 -15.34
CA TYR A 302 -13.19 0.60 -15.01
C TYR A 302 -14.18 0.37 -16.16
N THR A 303 -14.66 1.47 -16.75
CA THR A 303 -15.58 1.42 -17.90
C THR A 303 -14.89 0.85 -19.14
N ALA A 304 -13.70 1.36 -19.50
CA ALA A 304 -12.99 0.92 -20.70
C ALA A 304 -12.53 -0.54 -20.65
N ARG A 305 -12.27 -1.08 -19.43
CA ARG A 305 -11.80 -2.45 -19.22
C ARG A 305 -12.90 -3.43 -18.87
N GLY A 306 -14.15 -2.97 -18.80
CA GLY A 306 -15.30 -3.83 -18.54
C GLY A 306 -15.28 -4.47 -17.16
N LEU A 307 -15.06 -3.66 -16.09
CA LEU A 307 -15.14 -4.15 -14.72
C LEU A 307 -16.49 -4.82 -14.47
N THR A 308 -16.48 -6.04 -13.93
CA THR A 308 -17.69 -6.78 -13.57
C THR A 308 -17.94 -6.77 -12.07
N ALA A 309 -19.20 -6.94 -11.66
CA ALA A 309 -19.58 -7.01 -10.24
C ALA A 309 -18.95 -8.24 -9.56
N ASP A 310 -18.87 -9.36 -10.27
CA ASP A 310 -18.27 -10.60 -9.75
C ASP A 310 -16.77 -10.42 -9.50
N ASP A 311 -16.01 -9.95 -10.48
CA ASP A 311 -14.58 -9.67 -10.33
C ASP A 311 -14.30 -8.67 -9.20
N PHE A 312 -15.14 -7.62 -9.09
CA PHE A 312 -15.00 -6.60 -8.08
C PHE A 312 -15.15 -7.15 -6.67
N ALA A 313 -16.17 -8.01 -6.46
CA ALA A 313 -16.45 -8.62 -5.17
C ALA A 313 -15.47 -9.75 -4.79
N THR A 314 -14.88 -10.43 -5.77
CA THR A 314 -14.05 -11.63 -5.57
C THR A 314 -12.56 -11.34 -5.78
N ARG A 315 -12.07 -11.45 -7.00
CA ARG A 315 -10.63 -11.42 -7.35
C ARG A 315 -9.94 -10.08 -7.03
N PHE A 316 -10.68 -8.95 -7.05
CA PHE A 316 -10.13 -7.65 -6.71
C PHE A 316 -10.31 -7.26 -5.24
N THR A 317 -11.01 -8.07 -4.45
CA THR A 317 -11.12 -7.93 -3.00
C THR A 317 -10.16 -8.90 -2.31
N ARG A 318 -9.12 -8.36 -1.68
CA ARG A 318 -7.97 -9.15 -1.17
C ARG A 318 -8.39 -10.29 -0.22
N LEU A 319 -9.31 -10.01 0.70
CA LEU A 319 -9.81 -11.02 1.64
C LEU A 319 -10.57 -12.15 0.93
N ALA A 320 -11.41 -11.82 -0.05
CA ALA A 320 -12.17 -12.81 -0.83
C ALA A 320 -11.20 -13.72 -1.61
N ARG A 321 -10.18 -13.13 -2.27
CA ARG A 321 -9.18 -13.89 -3.01
C ARG A 321 -8.36 -14.85 -2.13
N LEU A 322 -7.92 -14.41 -0.94
CA LEU A 322 -7.20 -15.32 -0.04
C LEU A 322 -8.08 -16.48 0.44
N ARG A 323 -9.36 -16.22 0.75
CA ARG A 323 -10.32 -17.28 1.11
C ARG A 323 -10.51 -18.28 -0.04
N GLU A 324 -10.61 -17.79 -1.27
CA GLU A 324 -10.68 -18.64 -2.47
C GLU A 324 -9.46 -19.55 -2.58
N LEU A 325 -8.24 -18.99 -2.46
CA LEU A 325 -6.98 -19.74 -2.51
C LEU A 325 -6.88 -20.79 -1.39
N THR A 326 -7.32 -20.46 -0.18
CA THR A 326 -7.36 -21.40 0.95
C THR A 326 -8.35 -22.51 0.70
N THR A 327 -9.57 -22.19 0.25
CA THR A 327 -10.61 -23.17 -0.07
C THR A 327 -10.19 -24.12 -1.20
N ALA A 328 -9.46 -23.60 -2.19
CA ALA A 328 -8.90 -24.38 -3.29
C ALA A 328 -7.66 -25.21 -2.91
N GLY A 329 -7.18 -25.11 -1.66
CA GLY A 329 -5.99 -25.82 -1.19
C GLY A 329 -4.66 -25.34 -1.83
N VAL A 330 -4.65 -24.15 -2.43
CA VAL A 330 -3.44 -23.55 -3.01
C VAL A 330 -2.53 -22.99 -1.91
N ILE A 331 -3.14 -22.48 -0.86
CA ILE A 331 -2.47 -22.01 0.37
C ILE A 331 -3.11 -22.65 1.59
N ASP A 332 -2.31 -22.83 2.65
CA ASP A 332 -2.79 -23.32 3.94
C ASP A 332 -3.32 -22.19 4.85
N ASP A 333 -3.79 -22.54 6.05
CA ASP A 333 -4.31 -21.60 7.04
C ASP A 333 -3.24 -20.61 7.56
N SER A 334 -1.95 -20.90 7.34
CA SER A 334 -0.83 -19.98 7.65
C SER A 334 -0.47 -19.10 6.47
N LEU A 335 -1.26 -19.14 5.41
CA LEU A 335 -1.03 -18.47 4.13
C LEU A 335 0.31 -18.90 3.48
N ARG A 336 0.72 -20.17 3.61
CA ARG A 336 1.85 -20.73 2.86
C ARG A 336 1.35 -21.48 1.65
N ARG A 337 2.11 -21.44 0.56
CA ARG A 337 1.79 -22.29 -0.59
C ARG A 337 1.88 -23.75 -0.20
N VAL A 338 0.83 -24.50 -0.51
CA VAL A 338 0.86 -25.97 -0.36
C VAL A 338 1.71 -26.52 -1.49
N ALA A 339 2.70 -27.34 -1.15
CA ALA A 339 3.49 -28.04 -2.17
C ALA A 339 2.55 -28.97 -2.97
N VAL A 340 2.42 -28.70 -4.28
CA VAL A 340 1.76 -29.65 -5.17
C VAL A 340 2.64 -30.89 -5.18
N GLY A 341 2.15 -31.99 -4.63
CA GLY A 341 2.89 -33.25 -4.64
C GLY A 341 3.34 -33.59 -6.06
N ALA A 342 4.63 -33.86 -6.20
CA ALA A 342 5.25 -34.23 -7.45
C ALA A 342 4.74 -35.61 -7.94
#